data_4329cf9406adc08c747c52c1f2a9f066
#
_entry.id   4329cf9406adc08c747c52c1f2a9f066
#
_cell.length_a   1.000
_cell.length_b   1.000
_cell.length_c   1.000
_cell.angle_alpha   90.00
_cell.angle_beta   90.00
_cell.angle_gamma   90.00
#
_symmetry.space_group_name_H-M   'P 1'
#
loop_
_entity.id
_entity.type
_entity.pdbx_description
1 polymer ?
#
loop_
_entity_poly.entity_id
_entity_poly.type
_entity_poly.pdbx_seq_one_letter_code
_entity_poly.pdbx_strand_id
1 'polypeptide(L)'
;MHSNFFRLDQQVSIVTGASRGIGKAIALAHAQYGAHVVVSSRNLDACQKVVDEISSQGGRAAATEANISKKDSLESLIDFTLDRFGQIDHLVCNAASNPFYGPLSEIPDDAFEKILKNNILSNHWLASLSSRHISKSPSGSIVIVSSIAGLKGTPGLGAYAVSKAADMQLVRNLSIELGSQNIRVNGIAPGLIKTDFAKALWDNEEIRRHYENKTPLKRIGSPEDIAGISVFLASKASAYITGQTLIADGGITITG
;
A
#
# COMPACT_ATOMS: atom_id res chain seq x y z
N MET A 1 -16.67 -14.49 24.85
CA MET A 1 -16.03 -13.23 24.44
C MET A 1 -15.77 -13.33 22.93
N HIS A 2 -16.51 -12.62 22.12
CA HIS A 2 -16.20 -12.55 20.70
C HIS A 2 -14.97 -11.66 20.55
N SER A 3 -13.78 -12.27 20.40
CA SER A 3 -12.59 -11.52 20.01
C SER A 3 -12.88 -10.89 18.65
N ASN A 4 -12.85 -9.57 18.58
CA ASN A 4 -12.99 -8.89 17.29
C ASN A 4 -11.68 -9.09 16.51
N PHE A 5 -11.67 -10.08 15.62
CA PHE A 5 -10.49 -10.49 14.84
C PHE A 5 -9.88 -9.37 14.00
N PHE A 6 -10.65 -8.34 13.70
CA PHE A 6 -10.20 -7.23 12.85
C PHE A 6 -9.58 -6.06 13.64
N ARG A 7 -9.64 -6.08 14.98
CA ARG A 7 -9.09 -4.99 15.79
C ARG A 7 -7.56 -4.91 15.72
N LEU A 8 -7.07 -3.68 15.71
CA LEU A 8 -5.65 -3.32 15.70
C LEU A 8 -5.30 -2.48 16.95
N ASP A 9 -6.03 -2.70 18.05
CA ASP A 9 -5.93 -1.87 19.26
C ASP A 9 -4.49 -1.75 19.76
N GLN A 10 -4.05 -0.52 19.98
CA GLN A 10 -2.72 -0.13 20.47
C GLN A 10 -1.55 -0.57 19.55
N GLN A 11 -1.83 -1.12 18.37
CA GLN A 11 -0.80 -1.46 17.40
C GLN A 11 -0.41 -0.22 16.58
N VAL A 12 0.82 -0.19 16.08
CA VAL A 12 1.36 0.94 15.33
C VAL A 12 1.51 0.56 13.86
N SER A 13 0.86 1.33 12.99
CA SER A 13 0.88 1.15 11.54
C SER A 13 1.61 2.29 10.84
N ILE A 14 2.63 1.99 10.04
CA ILE A 14 3.22 2.96 9.11
C ILE A 14 2.52 2.81 7.76
N VAL A 15 1.99 3.90 7.20
CA VAL A 15 1.39 3.92 5.86
C VAL A 15 2.11 4.94 4.99
N THR A 16 2.78 4.47 3.92
CA THR A 16 3.47 5.35 2.98
C THR A 16 2.54 5.82 1.85
N GLY A 17 2.77 7.05 1.35
CA GLY A 17 1.88 7.65 0.35
C GLY A 17 0.47 7.90 0.89
N ALA A 18 0.35 8.19 2.20
CA ALA A 18 -0.92 8.24 2.91
C ALA A 18 -1.60 9.62 2.92
N SER A 19 -1.07 10.61 2.20
CA SER A 19 -1.67 11.96 2.14
C SER A 19 -2.95 12.03 1.31
N ARG A 20 -3.25 11.01 0.47
CA ARG A 20 -4.43 10.95 -0.40
C ARG A 20 -4.71 9.52 -0.91
N GLY A 21 -5.85 9.35 -1.60
CA GLY A 21 -6.21 8.12 -2.32
C GLY A 21 -6.22 6.88 -1.43
N ILE A 22 -5.71 5.77 -1.95
CA ILE A 22 -5.68 4.46 -1.27
C ILE A 22 -4.95 4.56 0.08
N GLY A 23 -3.78 5.19 0.11
CA GLY A 23 -2.99 5.31 1.34
C GLY A 23 -3.72 6.08 2.44
N LYS A 24 -4.44 7.18 2.09
CA LYS A 24 -5.28 7.91 3.03
C LYS A 24 -6.41 7.03 3.57
N ALA A 25 -7.13 6.33 2.70
CA ALA A 25 -8.22 5.45 3.11
C ALA A 25 -7.73 4.31 4.03
N ILE A 26 -6.55 3.73 3.73
CA ILE A 26 -5.92 2.74 4.60
C ILE A 26 -5.57 3.33 5.97
N ALA A 27 -4.97 4.54 6.01
CA ALA A 27 -4.62 5.19 7.28
C ALA A 27 -5.85 5.46 8.15
N LEU A 28 -6.93 5.97 7.56
CA LEU A 28 -8.22 6.19 8.24
C LEU A 28 -8.81 4.87 8.77
N ALA A 29 -8.83 3.83 7.94
CA ALA A 29 -9.36 2.53 8.33
C ALA A 29 -8.55 1.88 9.46
N HIS A 30 -7.20 1.88 9.37
CA HIS A 30 -6.37 1.35 10.45
C HIS A 30 -6.63 2.08 11.78
N ALA A 31 -6.74 3.42 11.75
CA ALA A 31 -7.07 4.21 12.94
C ALA A 31 -8.46 3.88 13.49
N GLN A 32 -9.47 3.74 12.63
CA GLN A 32 -10.83 3.35 13.01
C GLN A 32 -10.88 1.97 13.70
N TYR A 33 -10.01 1.05 13.29
CA TYR A 33 -9.87 -0.26 13.92
C TYR A 33 -8.91 -0.29 15.12
N GLY A 34 -8.45 0.89 15.59
CA GLY A 34 -7.74 1.07 16.86
C GLY A 34 -6.23 1.20 16.76
N ALA A 35 -5.65 1.20 15.56
CA ALA A 35 -4.22 1.42 15.40
C ALA A 35 -3.82 2.88 15.65
N HIS A 36 -2.61 3.08 16.15
CA HIS A 36 -1.90 4.34 16.05
C HIS A 36 -1.24 4.41 14.68
N VAL A 37 -1.44 5.48 13.91
CA VAL A 37 -1.03 5.52 12.50
C VAL A 37 0.04 6.58 12.25
N VAL A 38 1.15 6.20 11.64
CA VAL A 38 2.11 7.12 11.06
C VAL A 38 1.73 7.35 9.59
N VAL A 39 1.27 8.55 9.29
CA VAL A 39 0.87 9.02 7.97
C VAL A 39 2.07 9.65 7.30
N SER A 40 2.60 9.05 6.22
CA SER A 40 3.80 9.59 5.58
C SER A 40 3.63 9.82 4.08
N SER A 41 4.19 10.92 3.60
CA SER A 41 4.37 11.26 2.19
C SER A 41 5.41 12.38 2.06
N ARG A 42 5.71 12.82 0.82
CA ARG A 42 6.60 13.97 0.56
C ARG A 42 5.99 15.33 0.92
N ASN A 43 4.69 15.39 1.23
CA ASN A 43 3.98 16.62 1.59
C ASN A 43 3.47 16.47 3.02
N LEU A 44 4.21 17.09 3.96
CA LEU A 44 3.89 17.03 5.38
C LEU A 44 2.53 17.66 5.70
N ASP A 45 2.20 18.80 5.10
CA ASP A 45 0.92 19.51 5.35
C ASP A 45 -0.28 18.65 4.92
N ALA A 46 -0.14 17.92 3.79
CA ALA A 46 -1.18 17.00 3.35
C ALA A 46 -1.29 15.76 4.27
N CYS A 47 -0.18 15.30 4.86
CA CYS A 47 -0.20 14.25 5.88
C CYS A 47 -0.86 14.76 7.16
N GLN A 48 -0.57 16.00 7.58
CA GLN A 48 -1.17 16.59 8.78
C GLN A 48 -2.69 16.68 8.68
N LYS A 49 -3.24 17.06 7.52
CA LYS A 49 -4.70 17.05 7.29
C LYS A 49 -5.34 15.68 7.52
N VAL A 50 -4.64 14.60 7.14
CA VAL A 50 -5.14 13.24 7.41
C VAL A 50 -5.04 12.90 8.89
N VAL A 51 -3.98 13.33 9.58
CA VAL A 51 -3.85 13.18 11.04
C VAL A 51 -4.96 13.93 11.78
N ASP A 52 -5.28 15.16 11.35
CA ASP A 52 -6.36 15.96 11.93
C ASP A 52 -7.72 15.26 11.74
N GLU A 53 -7.97 14.67 10.56
CA GLU A 53 -9.17 13.89 10.29
C GLU A 53 -9.27 12.64 11.18
N ILE A 54 -8.17 11.90 11.33
CA ILE A 54 -8.10 10.74 12.26
C ILE A 54 -8.37 11.19 13.69
N SER A 55 -7.77 12.29 14.13
CA SER A 55 -7.90 12.81 15.49
C SER A 55 -9.32 13.30 15.78
N SER A 56 -9.99 13.92 14.80
CA SER A 56 -11.38 14.37 14.92
C SER A 56 -12.37 13.22 15.13
N GLN A 57 -11.99 12.00 14.69
CA GLN A 57 -12.75 10.77 14.89
C GLN A 57 -12.32 9.98 16.14
N GLY A 58 -11.49 10.56 16.99
CA GLY A 58 -10.98 9.93 18.22
C GLY A 58 -9.83 8.95 18.03
N GLY A 59 -9.28 8.86 16.82
CA GLY A 59 -8.11 8.05 16.52
C GLY A 59 -6.79 8.74 16.92
N ARG A 60 -5.69 7.99 16.87
CA ARG A 60 -4.35 8.49 17.19
C ARG A 60 -3.40 8.34 16.01
N ALA A 61 -2.84 9.44 15.55
CA ALA A 61 -1.92 9.45 14.42
C ALA A 61 -0.81 10.49 14.58
N ALA A 62 0.22 10.38 13.74
CA ALA A 62 1.28 11.37 13.59
C ALA A 62 1.68 11.49 12.12
N ALA A 63 2.00 12.72 11.69
CA ALA A 63 2.47 13.00 10.33
C ALA A 63 4.00 13.09 10.29
N THR A 64 4.59 12.56 9.22
CA THR A 64 6.01 12.78 8.92
C THR A 64 6.26 12.82 7.42
N GLU A 65 7.25 13.62 7.02
CA GLU A 65 7.71 13.63 5.65
C GLU A 65 8.56 12.37 5.37
N ALA A 66 8.30 11.70 4.24
CA ALA A 66 9.16 10.63 3.75
C ALA A 66 9.21 10.61 2.22
N ASN A 67 10.43 10.57 1.69
CA ASN A 67 10.69 10.40 0.26
C ASN A 67 11.19 8.97 -0.01
N ILE A 68 10.34 8.15 -0.62
CA ILE A 68 10.63 6.74 -0.89
C ILE A 68 11.82 6.51 -1.84
N SER A 69 12.25 7.53 -2.59
CA SER A 69 13.45 7.43 -3.45
C SER A 69 14.76 7.56 -2.68
N LYS A 70 14.72 7.86 -1.37
CA LYS A 70 15.89 8.10 -0.52
C LYS A 70 15.86 7.17 0.69
N LYS A 71 16.87 6.32 0.83
CA LYS A 71 16.95 5.36 1.92
C LYS A 71 17.05 6.04 3.29
N ASP A 72 17.86 7.09 3.40
CA ASP A 72 18.00 7.90 4.60
C ASP A 72 16.67 8.52 5.09
N SER A 73 15.82 8.93 4.15
CA SER A 73 14.48 9.41 4.48
C SER A 73 13.56 8.30 5.01
N LEU A 74 13.77 7.06 4.57
CA LEU A 74 13.03 5.91 5.10
C LEU A 74 13.58 5.47 6.47
N GLU A 75 14.87 5.57 6.70
CA GLU A 75 15.49 5.39 8.02
C GLU A 75 14.90 6.39 9.02
N SER A 76 14.83 7.67 8.66
CA SER A 76 14.21 8.73 9.48
C SER A 76 12.72 8.46 9.75
N LEU A 77 11.97 7.86 8.81
CA LEU A 77 10.57 7.46 9.02
C LEU A 77 10.45 6.37 10.10
N ILE A 78 11.34 5.38 10.10
CA ILE A 78 11.37 4.32 11.11
C ILE A 78 11.72 4.90 12.48
N ASP A 79 12.78 5.72 12.57
CA ASP A 79 13.22 6.35 13.81
C ASP A 79 12.11 7.25 14.40
N PHE A 80 11.49 8.11 13.57
CA PHE A 80 10.33 8.91 13.98
C PHE A 80 9.20 8.08 14.56
N THR A 81 8.91 6.93 13.94
CA THR A 81 7.83 6.04 14.43
C THR A 81 8.16 5.46 15.79
N LEU A 82 9.40 5.02 15.99
CA LEU A 82 9.87 4.47 17.26
C LEU A 82 9.90 5.53 18.35
N ASP A 83 10.39 6.73 18.07
CA ASP A 83 10.42 7.84 19.02
C ASP A 83 9.00 8.26 19.44
N ARG A 84 8.04 8.21 18.50
CA ARG A 84 6.68 8.67 18.75
C ARG A 84 5.78 7.65 19.44
N PHE A 85 5.94 6.36 19.12
CA PHE A 85 5.03 5.28 19.54
C PHE A 85 5.73 4.09 20.19
N GLY A 86 7.06 4.02 20.17
CA GLY A 86 7.87 2.97 20.84
C GLY A 86 7.90 1.61 20.12
N GLN A 87 7.07 1.42 19.08
CA GLN A 87 6.93 0.11 18.41
C GLN A 87 6.51 0.29 16.94
N ILE A 88 6.64 -0.79 16.16
CA ILE A 88 6.09 -0.93 14.82
C ILE A 88 5.48 -2.33 14.72
N ASP A 89 4.19 -2.41 14.40
CA ASP A 89 3.47 -3.68 14.22
C ASP A 89 3.15 -3.94 12.76
N HIS A 90 2.81 -2.88 12.02
CA HIS A 90 2.38 -3.00 10.63
C HIS A 90 3.07 -1.99 9.74
N LEU A 91 3.50 -2.45 8.57
CA LEU A 91 4.00 -1.61 7.50
C LEU A 91 3.10 -1.75 6.27
N VAL A 92 2.62 -0.63 5.72
CA VAL A 92 1.91 -0.57 4.45
C VAL A 92 2.73 0.20 3.43
N CYS A 93 3.34 -0.51 2.49
CA CYS A 93 4.06 0.03 1.34
C CYS A 93 3.04 0.35 0.24
N ASN A 94 2.49 1.57 0.27
CA ASN A 94 1.51 2.03 -0.71
C ASN A 94 2.08 3.09 -1.66
N ALA A 95 3.09 3.85 -1.25
CA ALA A 95 3.68 4.87 -2.11
C ALA A 95 4.30 4.27 -3.37
N ALA A 96 3.96 4.83 -4.52
CA ALA A 96 4.49 4.43 -5.83
C ALA A 96 4.59 5.63 -6.76
N SER A 97 5.27 5.46 -7.89
CA SER A 97 5.32 6.43 -8.97
C SER A 97 5.17 5.78 -10.34
N ASN A 98 4.57 6.52 -11.26
CA ASN A 98 4.54 6.19 -12.67
C ASN A 98 4.65 7.50 -13.48
N PRO A 99 5.87 7.98 -13.77
CA PRO A 99 6.07 9.23 -14.49
C PRO A 99 5.88 9.14 -16.00
N PHE A 100 5.64 7.94 -16.55
CA PHE A 100 5.53 7.72 -17.99
C PHE A 100 4.28 6.91 -18.34
N TYR A 101 3.56 7.36 -19.36
CA TYR A 101 2.44 6.64 -19.97
C TYR A 101 2.63 6.62 -21.49
N GLY A 102 2.88 5.46 -22.05
CA GLY A 102 3.19 5.28 -23.47
C GLY A 102 3.76 3.89 -23.79
N PRO A 103 4.17 3.65 -25.05
CA PRO A 103 4.83 2.39 -25.45
C PRO A 103 6.07 2.13 -24.62
N LEU A 104 6.28 0.86 -24.24
CA LEU A 104 7.45 0.47 -23.44
C LEU A 104 8.77 0.74 -24.17
N SER A 105 8.77 0.69 -25.50
CA SER A 105 9.93 1.01 -26.34
C SER A 105 10.33 2.47 -26.35
N GLU A 106 9.48 3.36 -25.85
CA GLU A 106 9.70 4.82 -25.86
C GLU A 106 9.95 5.39 -24.46
N ILE A 107 9.94 4.56 -23.41
CA ILE A 107 10.19 5.03 -22.06
C ILE A 107 11.66 5.48 -21.93
N PRO A 108 11.94 6.70 -21.42
CA PRO A 108 13.29 7.10 -21.09
C PRO A 108 13.89 6.25 -19.97
N ASP A 109 15.21 5.96 -20.04
CA ASP A 109 15.89 5.12 -19.07
C ASP A 109 15.76 5.67 -17.63
N ASP A 110 15.87 6.97 -17.44
CA ASP A 110 15.72 7.63 -16.14
C ASP A 110 14.31 7.48 -15.56
N ALA A 111 13.27 7.46 -16.40
CA ALA A 111 11.90 7.20 -15.99
C ALA A 111 11.72 5.73 -15.60
N PHE A 112 12.32 4.80 -16.35
CA PHE A 112 12.31 3.37 -16.06
C PHE A 112 13.00 3.09 -14.72
N GLU A 113 14.23 3.59 -14.53
CA GLU A 113 15.00 3.46 -13.28
C GLU A 113 14.24 4.04 -12.09
N LYS A 114 13.63 5.23 -12.25
CA LYS A 114 12.81 5.86 -11.22
C LYS A 114 11.62 5.02 -10.80
N ILE A 115 10.96 4.34 -11.75
CA ILE A 115 9.86 3.41 -11.45
C ILE A 115 10.38 2.23 -10.62
N LEU A 116 11.47 1.59 -11.04
CA LEU A 116 12.04 0.45 -10.32
C LEU A 116 12.50 0.85 -8.91
N LYS A 117 13.20 1.98 -8.80
CA LYS A 117 13.69 2.51 -7.52
C LYS A 117 12.54 2.80 -6.56
N ASN A 118 11.50 3.51 -7.04
CA ASN A 118 10.41 3.96 -6.19
C ASN A 118 9.39 2.86 -5.86
N ASN A 119 9.19 1.90 -6.75
CA ASN A 119 8.12 0.91 -6.55
C ASN A 119 8.67 -0.40 -5.97
N ILE A 120 9.94 -0.76 -6.26
CA ILE A 120 10.51 -2.04 -5.82
C ILE A 120 11.57 -1.82 -4.73
N LEU A 121 12.61 -1.05 -5.04
CA LEU A 121 13.75 -0.90 -4.13
C LEU A 121 13.34 -0.22 -2.83
N SER A 122 12.44 0.75 -2.88
CA SER A 122 11.90 1.39 -1.68
C SER A 122 11.12 0.42 -0.78
N ASN A 123 10.31 -0.48 -1.37
CA ASN A 123 9.56 -1.48 -0.63
C ASN A 123 10.50 -2.49 0.05
N HIS A 124 11.58 -2.88 -0.65
CA HIS A 124 12.65 -3.69 -0.07
C HIS A 124 13.32 -2.98 1.11
N TRP A 125 13.71 -1.71 0.96
CA TRP A 125 14.32 -0.95 2.05
C TRP A 125 13.40 -0.84 3.27
N LEU A 126 12.14 -0.48 3.04
CA LEU A 126 11.15 -0.38 4.12
C LEU A 126 10.96 -1.70 4.85
N ALA A 127 10.82 -2.81 4.13
CA ALA A 127 10.70 -4.14 4.72
C ALA A 127 11.95 -4.49 5.55
N SER A 128 13.15 -4.27 5.01
CA SER A 128 14.42 -4.55 5.70
C SER A 128 14.62 -3.68 6.96
N LEU A 129 14.29 -2.38 6.89
CA LEU A 129 14.44 -1.45 8.01
C LEU A 129 13.45 -1.73 9.14
N SER A 130 12.21 -2.12 8.79
CA SER A 130 11.13 -2.30 9.77
C SER A 130 11.06 -3.72 10.36
N SER A 131 11.52 -4.76 9.66
CA SER A 131 11.33 -6.17 10.05
C SER A 131 11.85 -6.48 11.47
N ARG A 132 13.03 -5.96 11.82
CA ARG A 132 13.62 -6.15 13.17
C ARG A 132 12.78 -5.56 14.32
N HIS A 133 11.92 -4.60 14.01
CA HIS A 133 11.01 -3.98 14.97
C HIS A 133 9.66 -4.70 14.96
N ILE A 134 9.13 -5.03 13.77
CA ILE A 134 7.89 -5.78 13.59
C ILE A 134 7.98 -7.18 14.19
N SER A 135 9.14 -7.83 14.17
CA SER A 135 9.35 -9.16 14.78
C SER A 135 9.09 -9.21 16.29
N LYS A 136 9.06 -8.07 16.96
CA LYS A 136 8.70 -7.94 18.38
C LYS A 136 7.18 -7.88 18.60
N SER A 137 6.41 -7.68 17.54
CA SER A 137 4.95 -7.64 17.60
C SER A 137 4.34 -9.05 17.70
N PRO A 138 3.27 -9.24 18.48
CA PRO A 138 2.54 -10.52 18.51
C PRO A 138 1.73 -10.77 17.21
N SER A 139 1.62 -9.80 16.31
CA SER A 139 0.82 -9.90 15.09
C SER A 139 1.43 -9.12 13.91
N GLY A 140 2.75 -9.17 13.76
CA GLY A 140 3.48 -8.41 12.75
C GLY A 140 3.00 -8.61 11.33
N SER A 141 2.85 -7.53 10.54
CA SER A 141 2.50 -7.62 9.13
C SER A 141 3.15 -6.56 8.25
N ILE A 142 3.45 -6.96 7.01
CA ILE A 142 3.86 -6.08 5.91
C ILE A 142 2.85 -6.26 4.79
N VAL A 143 2.28 -5.16 4.30
CA VAL A 143 1.35 -5.14 3.17
C VAL A 143 1.97 -4.29 2.05
N ILE A 144 2.09 -4.87 0.86
CA ILE A 144 2.58 -4.17 -0.34
C ILE A 144 1.40 -3.93 -1.29
N VAL A 145 1.10 -2.67 -1.58
CA VAL A 145 0.06 -2.31 -2.56
C VAL A 145 0.65 -2.38 -3.97
N SER A 146 0.32 -3.47 -4.65
CA SER A 146 0.70 -3.73 -6.04
C SER A 146 -0.36 -3.17 -7.02
N SER A 147 -0.72 -3.93 -8.05
CA SER A 147 -1.76 -3.62 -9.05
C SER A 147 -2.07 -4.86 -9.87
N ILE A 148 -3.29 -4.94 -10.42
CA ILE A 148 -3.63 -5.93 -11.46
C ILE A 148 -2.78 -5.76 -12.73
N ALA A 149 -2.15 -4.60 -12.95
CA ALA A 149 -1.20 -4.41 -14.04
C ALA A 149 0.01 -5.35 -13.94
N GLY A 150 0.35 -5.83 -12.75
CA GLY A 150 1.41 -6.85 -12.55
C GLY A 150 1.00 -8.29 -12.90
N LEU A 151 -0.29 -8.53 -13.21
CA LEU A 151 -0.81 -9.87 -13.53
C LEU A 151 -0.91 -10.12 -15.04
N LYS A 152 -0.94 -9.08 -15.85
CA LYS A 152 -1.11 -9.16 -17.30
C LYS A 152 -0.44 -8.01 -18.03
N GLY A 153 -0.21 -8.18 -19.34
CA GLY A 153 0.24 -7.08 -20.19
C GLY A 153 -0.76 -5.91 -20.16
N THR A 154 -0.24 -4.69 -20.01
CA THR A 154 -1.07 -3.49 -19.92
C THR A 154 -0.53 -2.42 -20.87
N PRO A 155 -1.28 -2.04 -21.90
CA PRO A 155 -0.87 -0.99 -22.83
C PRO A 155 -0.58 0.32 -22.11
N GLY A 156 0.51 0.99 -22.48
CA GLY A 156 0.90 2.30 -21.95
C GLY A 156 1.48 2.31 -20.53
N LEU A 157 1.50 1.17 -19.83
CA LEU A 157 1.97 1.07 -18.43
C LEU A 157 3.11 0.04 -18.27
N GLY A 158 3.87 -0.26 -19.33
CA GLY A 158 4.80 -1.41 -19.35
C GLY A 158 5.78 -1.47 -18.18
N ALA A 159 6.56 -0.42 -17.92
CA ALA A 159 7.53 -0.40 -16.83
C ALA A 159 6.84 -0.43 -15.44
N TYR A 160 5.71 0.27 -15.30
CA TYR A 160 4.90 0.19 -14.09
C TYR A 160 4.38 -1.23 -13.85
N ALA A 161 3.87 -1.89 -14.88
CA ALA A 161 3.40 -3.28 -14.81
C ALA A 161 4.53 -4.23 -14.39
N VAL A 162 5.74 -4.07 -14.95
CA VAL A 162 6.94 -4.82 -14.53
C VAL A 162 7.21 -4.61 -13.04
N SER A 163 7.17 -3.37 -12.56
CA SER A 163 7.39 -3.07 -11.14
C SER A 163 6.33 -3.71 -10.24
N LYS A 164 5.08 -3.74 -10.69
CA LYS A 164 3.97 -4.33 -9.91
C LYS A 164 3.98 -5.87 -9.92
N ALA A 165 4.48 -6.49 -10.98
CA ALA A 165 4.78 -7.93 -11.00
C ALA A 165 5.93 -8.28 -10.04
N ALA A 166 6.98 -7.44 -10.01
CA ALA A 166 8.10 -7.61 -9.08
C ALA A 166 7.67 -7.45 -7.62
N ASP A 167 6.73 -6.54 -7.28
CA ASP A 167 6.13 -6.43 -5.95
C ASP A 167 5.54 -7.78 -5.48
N MET A 168 4.84 -8.50 -6.37
CA MET A 168 4.23 -9.80 -6.02
C MET A 168 5.29 -10.87 -5.76
N GLN A 169 6.42 -10.82 -6.46
CA GLN A 169 7.54 -11.73 -6.18
C GLN A 169 8.27 -11.32 -4.89
N LEU A 170 8.41 -10.02 -4.63
CA LEU A 170 8.97 -9.52 -3.37
C LEU A 170 8.13 -9.98 -2.17
N VAL A 171 6.80 -9.94 -2.25
CA VAL A 171 5.87 -10.47 -1.25
C VAL A 171 6.17 -11.94 -0.94
N ARG A 172 6.31 -12.79 -1.97
CA ARG A 172 6.61 -14.22 -1.79
C ARG A 172 7.95 -14.45 -1.11
N ASN A 173 9.00 -13.77 -1.56
CA ASN A 173 10.34 -13.94 -1.00
C ASN A 173 10.40 -13.46 0.46
N LEU A 174 9.89 -12.27 0.75
CA LEU A 174 9.86 -11.75 2.12
C LEU A 174 9.00 -12.60 3.06
N SER A 175 7.92 -13.22 2.57
CA SER A 175 7.08 -14.10 3.39
C SER A 175 7.81 -15.37 3.84
N ILE A 176 8.67 -15.92 2.99
CA ILE A 176 9.51 -17.08 3.32
C ILE A 176 10.60 -16.67 4.31
N GLU A 177 11.26 -15.54 4.06
CA GLU A 177 12.38 -15.05 4.88
C GLU A 177 11.93 -14.64 6.29
N LEU A 178 10.80 -13.93 6.40
CA LEU A 178 10.34 -13.31 7.64
C LEU A 178 9.32 -14.16 8.41
N GLY A 179 8.81 -15.25 7.83
CA GLY A 179 7.78 -16.08 8.44
C GLY A 179 8.20 -16.70 9.77
N SER A 180 9.46 -17.15 9.90
CA SER A 180 10.01 -17.68 11.17
C SER A 180 10.12 -16.62 12.27
N GLN A 181 10.07 -15.34 11.91
CA GLN A 181 10.05 -14.20 12.83
C GLN A 181 8.63 -13.74 13.17
N ASN A 182 7.60 -14.54 12.83
CA ASN A 182 6.19 -14.23 13.03
C ASN A 182 5.72 -12.94 12.28
N ILE A 183 6.33 -12.64 11.13
CA ILE A 183 5.94 -11.52 10.27
C ILE A 183 5.24 -12.08 9.04
N ARG A 184 3.99 -11.69 8.84
CA ARG A 184 3.24 -12.02 7.61
C ARG A 184 3.47 -10.95 6.55
N VAL A 185 3.73 -11.35 5.33
CA VAL A 185 3.94 -10.43 4.21
C VAL A 185 2.95 -10.77 3.11
N ASN A 186 2.07 -9.83 2.76
CA ASN A 186 1.05 -10.02 1.73
C ASN A 186 0.96 -8.81 0.80
N GLY A 187 0.41 -9.04 -0.37
CA GLY A 187 0.13 -8.02 -1.37
C GLY A 187 -1.36 -7.74 -1.52
N ILE A 188 -1.68 -6.53 -1.99
CA ILE A 188 -2.98 -6.20 -2.53
C ILE A 188 -2.77 -5.78 -3.98
N ALA A 189 -3.56 -6.31 -4.92
CA ALA A 189 -3.56 -5.93 -6.33
C ALA A 189 -4.88 -5.23 -6.69
N PRO A 190 -4.96 -3.89 -6.52
CA PRO A 190 -6.15 -3.14 -6.91
C PRO A 190 -6.37 -3.14 -8.42
N GLY A 191 -7.64 -3.11 -8.83
CA GLY A 191 -8.07 -2.71 -10.16
C GLY A 191 -7.97 -1.19 -10.38
N LEU A 192 -8.79 -0.66 -11.29
CA LEU A 192 -8.90 0.79 -11.46
C LEU A 192 -9.65 1.40 -10.27
N ILE A 193 -8.94 2.18 -9.47
CA ILE A 193 -9.47 2.87 -8.29
C ILE A 193 -9.52 4.38 -8.56
N LYS A 194 -10.64 5.02 -8.19
CA LYS A 194 -10.86 6.46 -8.36
C LYS A 194 -9.95 7.27 -7.42
N THR A 195 -8.77 7.60 -7.91
CA THR A 195 -7.73 8.36 -7.19
C THR A 195 -7.08 9.38 -8.12
N ASP A 196 -6.43 10.40 -7.57
CA ASP A 196 -5.65 11.36 -8.39
C ASP A 196 -4.54 10.67 -9.19
N PHE A 197 -3.94 9.60 -8.63
CA PHE A 197 -2.90 8.82 -9.31
C PHE A 197 -3.39 8.19 -10.62
N ALA A 198 -4.63 7.74 -10.65
CA ALA A 198 -5.26 7.10 -11.81
C ALA A 198 -6.16 8.07 -12.61
N LYS A 199 -6.10 9.39 -12.34
CA LYS A 199 -7.02 10.37 -12.91
C LYS A 199 -7.08 10.32 -14.45
N ALA A 200 -5.94 10.16 -15.10
CA ALA A 200 -5.88 10.05 -16.57
C ALA A 200 -6.70 8.88 -17.14
N LEU A 201 -6.97 7.84 -16.35
CA LEU A 201 -7.75 6.66 -16.78
C LEU A 201 -9.24 6.78 -16.47
N TRP A 202 -9.64 7.45 -15.39
CA TRP A 202 -11.05 7.49 -14.99
C TRP A 202 -11.75 8.84 -15.29
N ASP A 203 -11.00 9.92 -15.52
CA ASP A 203 -11.53 11.24 -15.88
C ASP A 203 -12.01 11.26 -17.34
N ASN A 204 -11.41 10.42 -18.20
CA ASN A 204 -11.92 10.18 -19.55
C ASN A 204 -13.12 9.23 -19.49
N GLU A 205 -14.28 9.73 -19.92
CA GLU A 205 -15.56 9.01 -19.84
C GLU A 205 -15.57 7.72 -20.68
N GLU A 206 -14.95 7.72 -21.86
CA GLU A 206 -14.88 6.54 -22.73
C GLU A 206 -14.03 5.42 -22.07
N ILE A 207 -12.85 5.78 -21.57
CA ILE A 207 -11.97 4.83 -20.86
C ILE A 207 -12.68 4.31 -19.62
N ARG A 208 -13.30 5.18 -18.83
CA ARG A 208 -14.03 4.78 -17.62
C ARG A 208 -15.16 3.82 -17.95
N ARG A 209 -16.03 4.14 -18.91
CA ARG A 209 -17.14 3.28 -19.34
C ARG A 209 -16.65 1.93 -19.86
N HIS A 210 -15.52 1.91 -20.57
CA HIS A 210 -14.90 0.67 -21.02
C HIS A 210 -14.52 -0.23 -19.83
N TYR A 211 -13.89 0.33 -18.78
CA TYR A 211 -13.56 -0.41 -17.56
C TYR A 211 -14.82 -0.88 -16.82
N GLU A 212 -15.80 0.01 -16.63
CA GLU A 212 -17.07 -0.31 -15.96
C GLU A 212 -17.83 -1.43 -16.68
N ASN A 213 -17.88 -1.39 -18.00
CA ASN A 213 -18.54 -2.42 -18.81
C ASN A 213 -17.86 -3.79 -18.71
N LYS A 214 -16.52 -3.82 -18.67
CA LYS A 214 -15.74 -5.06 -18.54
C LYS A 214 -15.72 -5.60 -17.11
N THR A 215 -15.86 -4.74 -16.12
CA THR A 215 -15.84 -5.15 -14.71
C THR A 215 -17.17 -5.84 -14.35
N PRO A 216 -17.18 -7.07 -13.79
CA PRO A 216 -18.39 -7.73 -13.34
C PRO A 216 -19.25 -6.89 -12.39
N LEU A 217 -18.63 -6.17 -11.43
CA LEU A 217 -19.33 -5.28 -10.50
C LEU A 217 -19.80 -3.95 -11.13
N LYS A 218 -19.58 -3.74 -12.45
CA LYS A 218 -20.09 -2.59 -13.22
C LYS A 218 -19.71 -1.22 -12.66
N ARG A 219 -18.60 -1.12 -11.98
CA ARG A 219 -18.03 0.14 -11.46
C ARG A 219 -16.53 0.09 -11.40
N ILE A 220 -15.89 1.24 -11.37
CA ILE A 220 -14.51 1.38 -10.86
C ILE A 220 -14.53 1.33 -9.34
N GLY A 221 -13.41 0.94 -8.72
CA GLY A 221 -13.29 0.88 -7.28
C GLY A 221 -13.11 2.26 -6.63
N SER A 222 -13.39 2.34 -5.33
CA SER A 222 -13.02 3.46 -4.45
C SER A 222 -11.82 3.09 -3.56
N PRO A 223 -11.11 4.08 -2.97
CA PRO A 223 -10.05 3.81 -2.01
C PRO A 223 -10.50 2.93 -0.83
N GLU A 224 -11.75 3.04 -0.41
CA GLU A 224 -12.35 2.29 0.69
C GLU A 224 -12.46 0.79 0.38
N ASP A 225 -12.66 0.42 -0.89
CA ASP A 225 -12.67 -0.99 -1.34
C ASP A 225 -11.31 -1.68 -1.06
N ILE A 226 -10.22 -0.91 -0.96
CA ILE A 226 -8.86 -1.41 -0.69
C ILE A 226 -8.54 -1.35 0.81
N ALA A 227 -9.04 -0.34 1.50
CA ALA A 227 -8.72 -0.09 2.91
C ALA A 227 -9.14 -1.26 3.81
N GLY A 228 -10.34 -1.85 3.59
CA GLY A 228 -10.82 -3.01 4.35
C GLY A 228 -9.92 -4.23 4.21
N ILE A 229 -9.37 -4.46 3.01
CA ILE A 229 -8.42 -5.57 2.77
C ILE A 229 -7.12 -5.34 3.54
N SER A 230 -6.64 -4.09 3.61
CA SER A 230 -5.45 -3.75 4.39
C SER A 230 -5.65 -4.01 5.88
N VAL A 231 -6.80 -3.64 6.44
CA VAL A 231 -7.16 -3.97 7.83
C VAL A 231 -7.20 -5.49 8.05
N PHE A 232 -7.85 -6.24 7.15
CA PHE A 232 -7.86 -7.71 7.20
C PHE A 232 -6.45 -8.27 7.24
N LEU A 233 -5.57 -7.86 6.32
CA LEU A 233 -4.20 -8.34 6.22
C LEU A 233 -3.33 -7.92 7.42
N ALA A 234 -3.60 -6.80 8.06
CA ALA A 234 -2.91 -6.38 9.28
C ALA A 234 -3.38 -7.17 10.51
N SER A 235 -4.65 -7.55 10.56
CA SER A 235 -5.31 -8.09 11.74
C SER A 235 -5.09 -9.61 11.95
N LYS A 236 -5.57 -10.10 13.10
CA LYS A 236 -5.61 -11.53 13.44
C LYS A 236 -6.51 -12.35 12.53
N ALA A 237 -7.44 -11.71 11.79
CA ALA A 237 -8.31 -12.39 10.82
C ALA A 237 -7.53 -13.06 9.69
N SER A 238 -6.30 -12.60 9.41
CA SER A 238 -5.39 -13.17 8.40
C SER A 238 -4.18 -13.89 9.02
N ALA A 239 -4.28 -14.38 10.26
CA ALA A 239 -3.16 -14.97 11.00
C ALA A 239 -2.47 -16.16 10.29
N TYR A 240 -3.17 -16.85 9.38
CA TYR A 240 -2.62 -17.97 8.59
C TYR A 240 -2.46 -17.64 7.10
N ILE A 241 -2.36 -16.32 6.78
CA ILE A 241 -2.20 -15.84 5.39
C ILE A 241 -0.88 -15.10 5.29
N THR A 242 0.06 -15.64 4.49
CA THR A 242 1.32 -14.99 4.14
C THR A 242 1.74 -15.40 2.73
N GLY A 243 2.51 -14.56 2.03
CA GLY A 243 2.97 -14.79 0.66
C GLY A 243 1.89 -14.63 -0.41
N GLN A 244 0.68 -14.18 -0.04
CA GLN A 244 -0.45 -14.05 -0.97
C GLN A 244 -0.59 -12.62 -1.50
N THR A 245 -1.10 -12.49 -2.71
CA THR A 245 -1.54 -11.21 -3.28
C THR A 245 -3.05 -11.27 -3.51
N LEU A 246 -3.81 -10.49 -2.75
CA LEU A 246 -5.26 -10.43 -2.86
C LEU A 246 -5.65 -9.45 -3.97
N ILE A 247 -6.41 -9.94 -4.95
CA ILE A 247 -6.91 -9.13 -6.07
C ILE A 247 -8.21 -8.46 -5.64
N ALA A 248 -8.27 -7.12 -5.83
CA ALA A 248 -9.44 -6.30 -5.53
C ALA A 248 -9.76 -5.40 -6.73
N ASP A 249 -10.44 -5.94 -7.71
CA ASP A 249 -10.58 -5.35 -9.04
C ASP A 249 -12.01 -5.41 -9.62
N GLY A 250 -12.99 -5.75 -8.77
CA GLY A 250 -14.37 -5.94 -9.21
C GLY A 250 -14.57 -7.10 -10.17
N GLY A 251 -13.58 -7.99 -10.32
CA GLY A 251 -13.61 -9.17 -11.16
C GLY A 251 -13.06 -8.97 -12.58
N ILE A 252 -12.47 -7.81 -12.91
CA ILE A 252 -12.03 -7.53 -14.29
C ILE A 252 -10.91 -8.46 -14.79
N THR A 253 -10.08 -9.02 -13.91
CA THR A 253 -8.99 -9.93 -14.31
C THR A 253 -9.45 -11.33 -14.66
N ILE A 254 -10.65 -11.74 -14.25
CA ILE A 254 -11.20 -13.08 -14.55
C ILE A 254 -12.16 -13.07 -15.73
N THR A 255 -12.44 -11.91 -16.31
CA THR A 255 -13.21 -11.78 -17.57
C THR A 255 -12.28 -11.84 -18.77
N GLY A 256 -12.68 -12.56 -19.82
CA GLY A 256 -11.96 -12.69 -21.10
C GLY A 256 -11.89 -11.38 -21.90
#